data_0e69786f4c21f828598cfb0ec8d64c98
#
_entry.id   0e69786f4c21f828598cfb0ec8d64c98
#
_cell.length_a   1.000
_cell.length_b   1.000
_cell.length_c   1.000
_cell.angle_alpha   90.00
_cell.angle_beta   90.00
_cell.angle_gamma   90.00
#
_symmetry.space_group_name_H-M   'P 1'
#
loop_
_entity.id
_entity.type
_entity.pdbx_description
1 polymer ?
#
loop_
_entity_poly.entity_id
_entity_poly.type
_entity_poly.pdbx_seq_one_letter_code
_entity_poly.pdbx_strand_id
1 'polypeptide(L)'
;MQSPRRKLVGLVAPLLLVALQSPVAQAQPGALVYPGMEIHQDTVLCTLGYVNPQTRIAYTAGHCRASGSVSDKFGAPIGVQGSFRDNTPNGMTVDTNHQITDWEVIHLNSNVAVNNVLPGGKVLVTDPGVVPMQGMPVCHFGVVTGESCGTIESVNNGWFTMTNGVVSKKGDSGGPVYTPLPDGRTALIGLFNSTWGTLPAAVSWQAVSQQSAADTISAASAVATPAVP
;
A
#
# COMPACT_ATOMS: atom_id res chain seq x y z
N MET A 1 -35.37 -69.67 63.97
CA MET A 1 -35.80 -68.35 63.42
C MET A 1 -34.56 -67.53 63.08
N GLN A 2 -34.17 -67.53 61.81
CA GLN A 2 -32.97 -66.82 61.34
C GLN A 2 -33.43 -65.62 60.52
N SER A 3 -32.97 -64.43 60.90
CA SER A 3 -33.22 -63.16 60.24
C SER A 3 -32.20 -62.95 59.11
N PRO A 4 -32.62 -62.52 57.90
CA PRO A 4 -31.70 -62.31 56.81
C PRO A 4 -31.07 -60.90 56.90
N ARG A 5 -29.73 -60.86 56.88
CA ARG A 5 -28.94 -59.63 56.76
C ARG A 5 -29.02 -59.08 55.37
N ARG A 6 -29.62 -57.91 55.17
CA ARG A 6 -29.56 -57.13 53.95
C ARG A 6 -28.17 -56.50 53.75
N LYS A 7 -27.50 -56.85 52.64
CA LYS A 7 -26.28 -56.16 52.21
C LYS A 7 -26.68 -54.91 51.40
N LEU A 8 -26.31 -53.76 51.89
CA LEU A 8 -26.33 -52.53 51.10
C LEU A 8 -25.17 -52.55 50.12
N VAL A 9 -25.49 -52.50 48.82
CA VAL A 9 -24.54 -52.28 47.71
C VAL A 9 -24.51 -50.78 47.47
N GLY A 10 -23.41 -50.15 47.83
CA GLY A 10 -23.19 -48.74 47.55
C GLY A 10 -22.84 -48.52 46.08
N LEU A 11 -23.67 -47.83 45.34
CA LEU A 11 -23.38 -47.34 44.00
C LEU A 11 -22.42 -46.13 44.10
N VAL A 12 -21.18 -46.28 43.65
CA VAL A 12 -20.25 -45.19 43.46
C VAL A 12 -20.44 -44.72 42.02
N ALA A 13 -21.03 -43.56 41.82
CA ALA A 13 -21.13 -42.91 40.55
C ALA A 13 -19.82 -42.22 40.19
N PRO A 14 -19.21 -42.45 39.04
CA PRO A 14 -18.03 -41.73 38.63
C PRO A 14 -18.41 -40.29 38.20
N LEU A 15 -17.84 -39.29 38.84
CA LEU A 15 -17.89 -37.88 38.39
C LEU A 15 -17.04 -37.77 37.12
N LEU A 16 -17.68 -37.65 35.97
CA LEU A 16 -16.99 -37.22 34.74
C LEU A 16 -16.70 -35.72 34.84
N LEU A 17 -15.42 -35.37 35.07
CA LEU A 17 -14.92 -34.02 34.85
C LEU A 17 -14.86 -33.76 33.32
N VAL A 18 -15.85 -33.04 32.78
CA VAL A 18 -15.79 -32.48 31.44
C VAL A 18 -14.87 -31.25 31.50
N ALA A 19 -13.64 -31.41 31.05
CA ALA A 19 -12.73 -30.28 30.83
C ALA A 19 -13.27 -29.41 29.69
N LEU A 20 -13.81 -28.24 30.00
CA LEU A 20 -14.16 -27.18 29.06
C LEU A 20 -12.86 -26.66 28.44
N GLN A 21 -12.47 -27.22 27.29
CA GLN A 21 -11.41 -26.65 26.47
C GLN A 21 -11.99 -25.41 25.79
N SER A 22 -11.60 -24.22 26.26
CA SER A 22 -11.86 -22.98 25.56
C SER A 22 -11.17 -23.06 24.17
N PRO A 23 -11.87 -22.76 23.06
CA PRO A 23 -11.21 -22.69 21.76
C PRO A 23 -10.14 -21.61 21.83
N VAL A 24 -8.89 -21.99 21.63
CA VAL A 24 -7.80 -21.04 21.39
C VAL A 24 -8.14 -20.38 20.05
N ALA A 25 -8.54 -19.11 20.10
CA ALA A 25 -8.72 -18.31 18.89
C ALA A 25 -7.37 -18.27 18.17
N GLN A 26 -7.24 -19.05 17.12
CA GLN A 26 -6.11 -18.93 16.19
C GLN A 26 -6.25 -17.57 15.53
N ALA A 27 -5.30 -16.67 15.81
CA ALA A 27 -5.18 -15.43 15.06
C ALA A 27 -5.05 -15.81 13.58
N GLN A 28 -6.04 -15.41 12.76
CA GLN A 28 -5.91 -15.55 11.32
C GLN A 28 -4.65 -14.80 10.89
N PRO A 29 -3.81 -15.39 10.00
CA PRO A 29 -2.70 -14.65 9.43
C PRO A 29 -3.24 -13.34 8.87
N GLY A 30 -2.72 -12.21 9.34
CA GLY A 30 -3.11 -10.90 8.84
C GLY A 30 -2.87 -10.83 7.34
N ALA A 31 -3.64 -10.00 6.64
CA ALA A 31 -3.45 -9.76 5.21
C ALA A 31 -1.97 -9.45 4.90
N LEU A 32 -1.46 -9.95 3.79
CA LEU A 32 -0.13 -9.57 3.29
C LEU A 32 -0.27 -8.28 2.47
N VAL A 33 0.47 -7.25 2.84
CA VAL A 33 0.52 -5.96 2.13
C VAL A 33 1.83 -5.85 1.35
N TYR A 34 1.71 -5.57 0.05
CA TYR A 34 2.83 -5.53 -0.89
C TYR A 34 2.59 -4.52 -2.03
N PRO A 35 3.63 -3.98 -2.68
CA PRO A 35 3.48 -3.10 -3.83
C PRO A 35 2.76 -3.80 -5.00
N GLY A 36 1.87 -3.10 -5.67
CA GLY A 36 1.07 -3.65 -6.78
C GLY A 36 -0.21 -4.36 -6.35
N MET A 37 -0.51 -4.47 -5.05
CA MET A 37 -1.78 -5.02 -4.61
C MET A 37 -2.94 -4.06 -4.82
N GLU A 38 -4.13 -4.62 -4.96
CA GLU A 38 -5.39 -3.86 -4.96
C GLU A 38 -5.69 -3.31 -3.57
N ILE A 39 -6.04 -2.02 -3.52
CA ILE A 39 -6.52 -1.36 -2.31
C ILE A 39 -7.84 -0.65 -2.58
N HIS A 40 -8.65 -0.56 -1.55
CA HIS A 40 -9.91 0.18 -1.55
C HIS A 40 -9.91 1.25 -0.47
N GLN A 41 -10.40 2.43 -0.85
CA GLN A 41 -10.74 3.51 0.06
C GLN A 41 -12.19 3.88 -0.24
N ASP A 42 -13.12 3.45 0.62
CA ASP A 42 -14.56 3.48 0.33
C ASP A 42 -14.87 2.75 -1.00
N THR A 43 -15.40 3.42 -1.99
CA THR A 43 -15.72 2.88 -3.33
C THR A 43 -14.59 3.08 -4.35
N VAL A 44 -13.50 3.72 -3.97
CA VAL A 44 -12.36 3.99 -4.85
C VAL A 44 -11.42 2.80 -4.85
N LEU A 45 -11.20 2.19 -6.02
CA LEU A 45 -10.24 1.13 -6.26
C LEU A 45 -8.96 1.73 -6.85
N CYS A 46 -7.82 1.39 -6.22
CA CYS A 46 -6.48 1.81 -6.65
C CYS A 46 -5.45 0.70 -6.46
N THR A 47 -4.24 0.97 -6.87
CA THR A 47 -3.08 0.08 -6.72
C THR A 47 -2.14 0.65 -5.66
N LEU A 48 -1.61 -0.20 -4.77
CA LEU A 48 -0.59 0.21 -3.81
C LEU A 48 0.77 0.35 -4.49
N GLY A 49 1.40 1.52 -4.37
CA GLY A 49 2.64 1.83 -5.11
C GLY A 49 3.90 1.32 -4.44
N TYR A 50 4.07 1.60 -3.17
CA TYR A 50 5.26 1.22 -2.43
C TYR A 50 4.94 0.85 -0.98
N VAL A 51 5.70 -0.09 -0.44
CA VAL A 51 5.65 -0.49 0.97
C VAL A 51 7.05 -0.42 1.53
N ASN A 52 7.23 0.31 2.63
CA ASN A 52 8.44 0.27 3.44
C ASN A 52 8.20 -0.69 4.63
N PRO A 53 8.81 -1.88 4.63
CA PRO A 53 8.56 -2.85 5.69
C PRO A 53 9.10 -2.42 7.06
N GLN A 54 10.15 -1.60 7.10
CA GLN A 54 10.78 -1.16 8.34
C GLN A 54 9.93 -0.14 9.08
N THR A 55 9.37 0.83 8.35
CA THR A 55 8.53 1.90 8.92
C THR A 55 7.05 1.57 8.93
N ARG A 56 6.64 0.50 8.24
CA ARG A 56 5.24 0.12 8.03
C ARG A 56 4.42 1.25 7.40
N ILE A 57 5.05 1.96 6.48
CA ILE A 57 4.43 3.01 5.68
C ILE A 57 4.28 2.52 4.25
N ALA A 58 3.11 2.72 3.67
CA ALA A 58 2.86 2.48 2.26
C ALA A 58 2.44 3.78 1.55
N TYR A 59 2.53 3.77 0.22
CA TYR A 59 2.23 4.91 -0.65
C TYR A 59 1.31 4.49 -1.79
N THR A 60 0.40 5.37 -2.14
CA THR A 60 -0.47 5.30 -3.32
C THR A 60 -0.67 6.70 -3.90
N ALA A 61 -1.51 6.87 -4.91
CA ALA A 61 -1.86 8.18 -5.45
C ALA A 61 -2.78 8.97 -4.49
N GLY A 62 -2.62 10.28 -4.42
CA GLY A 62 -3.40 11.16 -3.55
C GLY A 62 -4.88 11.21 -3.94
N HIS A 63 -5.17 11.18 -5.26
CA HIS A 63 -6.56 11.15 -5.75
C HIS A 63 -7.30 9.83 -5.45
N CYS A 64 -6.59 8.81 -4.96
CA CYS A 64 -7.21 7.58 -4.46
C CYS A 64 -7.88 7.76 -3.10
N ARG A 65 -7.57 8.87 -2.41
CA ARG A 65 -8.10 9.16 -1.09
C ARG A 65 -9.60 9.31 -1.10
N ALA A 66 -10.27 8.59 -0.20
CA ALA A 66 -11.69 8.70 0.06
C ALA A 66 -11.95 8.65 1.57
N SER A 67 -13.21 8.54 2.00
CA SER A 67 -13.55 8.38 3.42
C SER A 67 -13.16 7.00 3.95
N GLY A 68 -12.92 6.91 5.26
CA GLY A 68 -12.75 5.64 5.96
C GLY A 68 -11.31 5.12 6.04
N SER A 69 -11.18 3.80 6.23
CA SER A 69 -9.90 3.10 6.30
C SER A 69 -9.49 2.57 4.94
N VAL A 70 -8.20 2.26 4.79
CA VAL A 70 -7.69 1.55 3.61
C VAL A 70 -7.85 0.05 3.82
N SER A 71 -8.47 -0.62 2.87
CA SER A 71 -8.70 -2.07 2.90
C SER A 71 -8.09 -2.77 1.67
N ASP A 72 -7.91 -4.07 1.80
CA ASP A 72 -7.57 -4.93 0.67
C ASP A 72 -8.82 -5.25 -0.19
N LYS A 73 -8.63 -6.00 -1.27
CA LYS A 73 -9.70 -6.42 -2.18
C LYS A 73 -10.82 -7.27 -1.55
N PHE A 74 -10.61 -7.78 -0.35
CA PHE A 74 -11.60 -8.55 0.40
C PHE A 74 -12.31 -7.71 1.47
N GLY A 75 -11.97 -6.41 1.58
CA GLY A 75 -12.52 -5.50 2.58
C GLY A 75 -11.85 -5.60 3.95
N ALA A 76 -10.75 -6.36 4.08
CA ALA A 76 -10.00 -6.41 5.33
C ALA A 76 -9.18 -5.12 5.52
N PRO A 77 -9.31 -4.42 6.68
CA PRO A 77 -8.60 -3.17 6.90
C PRO A 77 -7.10 -3.41 7.04
N ILE A 78 -6.30 -2.79 6.17
CA ILE A 78 -4.84 -2.92 6.14
C ILE A 78 -4.11 -1.73 6.76
N GLY A 79 -4.77 -0.59 6.88
CA GLY A 79 -4.14 0.61 7.42
C GLY A 79 -5.08 1.80 7.52
N VAL A 80 -4.52 2.93 7.96
CA VAL A 80 -5.19 4.21 8.06
C VAL A 80 -4.50 5.25 7.18
N GLN A 81 -5.27 6.18 6.67
CA GLN A 81 -4.82 7.27 5.84
C GLN A 81 -3.93 8.24 6.64
N GLY A 82 -2.78 8.60 6.06
CA GLY A 82 -1.87 9.61 6.58
C GLY A 82 -1.94 10.93 5.84
N SER A 83 -0.79 11.60 5.68
CA SER A 83 -0.66 12.81 4.86
C SER A 83 -0.86 12.49 3.37
N PHE A 84 -1.34 13.47 2.63
CA PHE A 84 -1.51 13.35 1.18
C PHE A 84 -1.41 14.69 0.49
N ARG A 85 -1.16 14.65 -0.81
CA ARG A 85 -1.30 15.79 -1.72
C ARG A 85 -1.93 15.33 -3.01
N ASP A 86 -2.84 16.14 -3.54
CA ASP A 86 -3.44 15.95 -4.85
C ASP A 86 -3.76 17.33 -5.44
N ASN A 87 -3.08 17.68 -6.52
CA ASN A 87 -3.36 18.84 -7.34
C ASN A 87 -3.55 18.45 -8.82
N THR A 88 -3.88 17.18 -9.06
CA THR A 88 -4.08 16.65 -10.41
C THR A 88 -5.16 17.44 -11.13
N PRO A 89 -4.85 18.07 -12.29
CA PRO A 89 -5.84 18.84 -13.05
C PRO A 89 -6.90 17.93 -13.62
N ASN A 90 -8.17 18.27 -13.40
CA ASN A 90 -9.29 17.58 -14.03
C ASN A 90 -9.48 18.04 -15.48
N GLY A 91 -9.15 17.18 -16.45
CA GLY A 91 -9.51 17.37 -17.86
C GLY A 91 -8.82 18.53 -18.58
N MET A 92 -7.74 19.08 -18.04
CA MET A 92 -6.99 20.20 -18.62
C MET A 92 -5.69 19.70 -19.26
N THR A 93 -5.19 20.45 -20.24
CA THR A 93 -3.82 20.31 -20.71
C THR A 93 -2.88 20.68 -19.57
N VAL A 94 -1.98 19.77 -19.21
CA VAL A 94 -1.03 20.03 -18.12
C VAL A 94 0.14 20.85 -18.68
N ASP A 95 0.38 22.01 -18.08
CA ASP A 95 1.61 22.78 -18.32
C ASP A 95 2.81 21.99 -17.78
N THR A 96 3.83 21.77 -18.60
CA THR A 96 5.04 21.05 -18.25
C THR A 96 5.83 21.68 -17.11
N ASN A 97 5.67 22.98 -16.89
CA ASN A 97 6.26 23.71 -15.76
C ASN A 97 5.42 23.58 -14.47
N HIS A 98 4.17 23.13 -14.56
CA HIS A 98 3.34 22.94 -13.39
C HIS A 98 3.83 21.74 -12.59
N GLN A 99 4.08 21.96 -11.29
CA GLN A 99 4.41 20.86 -10.40
C GLN A 99 3.16 20.04 -10.09
N ILE A 100 3.15 18.77 -10.49
CA ILE A 100 2.10 17.84 -10.13
C ILE A 100 2.49 17.13 -8.84
N THR A 101 1.56 17.11 -7.90
CA THR A 101 1.63 16.34 -6.65
C THR A 101 0.41 15.45 -6.57
N ASP A 102 0.62 14.15 -6.43
CA ASP A 102 -0.46 13.17 -6.32
C ASP A 102 0.05 11.94 -5.58
N TRP A 103 0.00 12.01 -4.25
CA TRP A 103 0.45 10.92 -3.40
C TRP A 103 -0.27 10.92 -2.06
N GLU A 104 -0.39 9.74 -1.47
CA GLU A 104 -0.93 9.50 -0.14
C GLU A 104 -0.04 8.53 0.62
N VAL A 105 0.16 8.82 1.90
CA VAL A 105 0.78 7.94 2.90
C VAL A 105 -0.30 7.10 3.56
N ILE A 106 -0.01 5.81 3.75
CA ILE A 106 -0.86 4.87 4.48
C ILE A 106 -0.04 4.30 5.64
N HIS A 107 -0.51 4.47 6.87
CA HIS A 107 0.07 3.83 8.06
C HIS A 107 -0.53 2.43 8.21
N LEU A 108 0.30 1.41 8.00
CA LEU A 108 -0.15 0.01 8.00
C LEU A 108 -0.38 -0.51 9.42
N ASN A 109 -1.47 -1.24 9.60
CA ASN A 109 -1.82 -1.86 10.86
C ASN A 109 -0.75 -2.85 11.33
N SER A 110 -0.53 -2.95 12.64
CA SER A 110 0.50 -3.84 13.21
C SER A 110 0.25 -5.33 12.96
N ASN A 111 -0.99 -5.72 12.73
CA ASN A 111 -1.42 -7.11 12.51
C ASN A 111 -1.33 -7.59 11.06
N VAL A 112 -0.96 -6.74 10.08
CA VAL A 112 -0.75 -7.19 8.71
C VAL A 112 0.71 -7.59 8.47
N ALA A 113 0.96 -8.61 7.66
CA ALA A 113 2.30 -8.89 7.15
C ALA A 113 2.65 -7.88 6.05
N VAL A 114 3.93 -7.53 5.91
CA VAL A 114 4.37 -6.53 4.92
C VAL A 114 5.63 -6.99 4.21
N ASN A 115 5.73 -6.71 2.91
CA ASN A 115 6.96 -6.84 2.14
C ASN A 115 7.04 -5.75 1.05
N ASN A 116 8.18 -5.70 0.36
CA ASN A 116 8.42 -4.81 -0.77
C ASN A 116 8.63 -5.59 -2.09
N VAL A 117 7.93 -6.71 -2.24
CA VAL A 117 8.04 -7.59 -3.41
C VAL A 117 6.82 -7.41 -4.30
N LEU A 118 7.06 -7.06 -5.56
CA LEU A 118 6.03 -6.97 -6.60
C LEU A 118 5.45 -8.34 -6.94
N PRO A 119 4.23 -8.42 -7.47
CA PRO A 119 3.77 -9.61 -8.16
C PRO A 119 4.79 -10.05 -9.22
N GLY A 120 5.13 -11.35 -9.25
CA GLY A 120 6.23 -11.87 -10.08
C GLY A 120 7.59 -11.93 -9.39
N GLY A 121 7.70 -11.51 -8.11
CA GLY A 121 8.86 -11.77 -7.26
C GLY A 121 9.99 -10.73 -7.32
N LYS A 122 9.81 -9.62 -8.05
CA LYS A 122 10.81 -8.54 -8.13
C LYS A 122 10.81 -7.72 -6.82
N VAL A 123 11.99 -7.55 -6.22
CA VAL A 123 12.15 -6.70 -5.03
C VAL A 123 12.18 -5.24 -5.44
N LEU A 124 11.23 -4.44 -4.93
CA LEU A 124 11.13 -3.01 -5.18
C LEU A 124 11.87 -2.25 -4.09
N VAL A 125 12.87 -1.46 -4.48
CA VAL A 125 13.68 -0.65 -3.56
C VAL A 125 13.58 0.82 -3.92
N THR A 126 13.90 1.69 -2.96
CA THR A 126 14.12 3.12 -3.21
C THR A 126 15.62 3.37 -3.31
N ASP A 127 16.03 4.08 -4.37
CA ASP A 127 17.42 4.49 -4.57
C ASP A 127 17.44 5.99 -4.93
N PRO A 128 17.94 6.85 -4.04
CA PRO A 128 17.97 8.30 -4.29
C PRO A 128 18.82 8.71 -5.51
N GLY A 129 19.74 7.85 -5.93
CA GLY A 129 20.59 8.07 -7.12
C GLY A 129 19.88 7.75 -8.44
N VAL A 130 18.71 7.10 -8.39
CA VAL A 130 17.97 6.72 -9.58
C VAL A 130 16.77 7.65 -9.75
N VAL A 131 16.88 8.55 -10.73
CA VAL A 131 15.84 9.54 -11.04
C VAL A 131 15.32 9.34 -12.46
N PRO A 132 14.06 9.70 -12.75
CA PRO A 132 13.52 9.60 -14.10
C PRO A 132 14.35 10.41 -15.11
N MET A 133 14.67 9.79 -16.25
CA MET A 133 15.36 10.44 -17.39
C MET A 133 14.68 10.03 -18.69
N GLN A 134 14.55 10.95 -19.65
CA GLN A 134 14.01 10.66 -20.98
C GLN A 134 14.76 9.49 -21.65
N GLY A 135 14.02 8.56 -22.23
CA GLY A 135 14.55 7.35 -22.85
C GLY A 135 14.89 6.22 -21.87
N MET A 136 14.82 6.44 -20.54
CA MET A 136 15.07 5.39 -19.55
C MET A 136 14.05 4.25 -19.70
N PRO A 137 14.47 2.97 -19.69
CA PRO A 137 13.56 1.84 -19.60
C PRO A 137 12.75 1.91 -18.31
N VAL A 138 11.45 1.68 -18.42
CA VAL A 138 10.52 1.77 -17.29
C VAL A 138 9.45 0.72 -17.39
N CYS A 139 9.05 0.17 -16.25
CA CYS A 139 7.87 -0.67 -16.13
C CYS A 139 6.88 -0.03 -15.14
N HIS A 140 5.61 -0.27 -15.39
CA HIS A 140 4.51 0.06 -14.50
C HIS A 140 3.78 -1.22 -14.13
N PHE A 141 3.35 -1.34 -12.89
CA PHE A 141 2.45 -2.40 -12.44
C PHE A 141 1.15 -1.79 -11.93
N GLY A 142 0.05 -2.10 -12.62
CA GLY A 142 -1.30 -1.75 -12.18
C GLY A 142 -2.11 -3.00 -11.86
N VAL A 143 -2.96 -2.94 -10.86
CA VAL A 143 -3.79 -4.09 -10.47
C VAL A 143 -4.73 -4.55 -11.57
N VAL A 144 -5.13 -3.63 -12.48
CA VAL A 144 -6.04 -3.92 -13.60
C VAL A 144 -5.30 -4.36 -14.85
N THR A 145 -4.16 -3.72 -15.17
CA THR A 145 -3.42 -4.01 -16.41
C THR A 145 -2.28 -5.00 -16.23
N GLY A 146 -1.85 -5.26 -14.98
CA GLY A 146 -0.63 -6.02 -14.71
C GLY A 146 0.63 -5.22 -15.01
N GLU A 147 1.74 -5.93 -15.25
CA GLU A 147 3.02 -5.32 -15.63
C GLU A 147 3.02 -4.96 -17.13
N SER A 148 3.43 -3.73 -17.42
CA SER A 148 3.72 -3.28 -18.79
C SER A 148 4.97 -2.41 -18.77
N CYS A 149 5.79 -2.51 -19.81
CA CYS A 149 7.09 -1.83 -19.87
C CYS A 149 7.23 -1.03 -21.16
N GLY A 150 8.05 0.01 -21.10
CA GLY A 150 8.35 0.91 -22.21
C GLY A 150 9.51 1.83 -21.85
N THR A 151 9.38 3.10 -22.19
CA THR A 151 10.40 4.13 -21.91
C THR A 151 9.76 5.40 -21.38
N ILE A 152 10.53 6.21 -20.67
CA ILE A 152 10.14 7.57 -20.28
C ILE A 152 10.16 8.46 -21.52
N GLU A 153 9.04 9.11 -21.80
CA GLU A 153 8.88 10.03 -22.92
C GLU A 153 9.35 11.43 -22.59
N SER A 154 8.91 11.98 -21.46
CA SER A 154 9.31 13.30 -20.99
C SER A 154 9.42 13.35 -19.47
N VAL A 155 10.31 14.20 -18.98
CA VAL A 155 10.46 14.50 -17.54
C VAL A 155 10.14 15.98 -17.32
N ASN A 156 9.30 16.26 -16.34
CA ASN A 156 8.74 17.57 -16.07
C ASN A 156 8.94 17.93 -14.59
N ASN A 157 8.24 18.95 -14.09
CA ASN A 157 8.36 19.40 -12.71
C ASN A 157 7.68 18.44 -11.71
N GLY A 158 8.42 17.45 -11.23
CA GLY A 158 7.95 16.45 -10.26
C GLY A 158 7.13 15.29 -10.86
N TRP A 159 7.03 15.22 -12.18
CA TRP A 159 6.28 14.16 -12.87
C TRP A 159 6.90 13.83 -14.25
N PHE A 160 6.49 12.72 -14.83
CA PHE A 160 6.98 12.27 -16.14
C PHE A 160 5.90 11.49 -16.89
N THR A 161 6.04 11.41 -18.21
CA THR A 161 5.19 10.58 -19.07
C THR A 161 5.96 9.38 -19.59
N MET A 162 5.21 8.35 -19.98
CA MET A 162 5.74 7.08 -20.46
C MET A 162 5.13 6.73 -21.82
N THR A 163 5.85 5.92 -22.60
CA THR A 163 5.48 5.52 -23.97
C THR A 163 6.02 4.12 -24.30
N ASN A 164 5.89 3.71 -25.56
CA ASN A 164 6.48 2.49 -26.12
C ASN A 164 6.09 1.20 -25.40
N GLY A 165 4.82 1.06 -25.02
CA GLY A 165 4.30 -0.19 -24.50
C GLY A 165 3.74 -0.12 -23.07
N VAL A 166 3.98 0.97 -22.33
CA VAL A 166 3.31 1.17 -21.05
C VAL A 166 1.82 1.39 -21.29
N VAL A 167 1.01 0.60 -20.62
CA VAL A 167 -0.47 0.68 -20.67
C VAL A 167 -1.03 0.95 -19.29
N SER A 168 -2.20 1.57 -19.23
CA SER A 168 -2.88 1.88 -17.98
C SER A 168 -4.40 1.88 -18.13
N LYS A 169 -5.09 1.60 -17.05
CA LYS A 169 -6.55 1.68 -16.93
C LYS A 169 -6.93 2.26 -15.58
N LYS A 170 -8.19 2.67 -15.45
CA LYS A 170 -8.75 3.07 -14.17
C LYS A 170 -8.60 1.93 -13.16
N GLY A 171 -8.08 2.24 -11.98
CA GLY A 171 -7.70 1.27 -10.95
C GLY A 171 -6.19 1.02 -10.84
N ASP A 172 -5.40 1.35 -11.88
CA ASP A 172 -3.94 1.27 -11.83
C ASP A 172 -3.32 2.46 -11.08
N SER A 173 -4.11 3.49 -10.76
CA SER A 173 -3.73 4.69 -9.99
C SER A 173 -2.98 4.32 -8.72
N GLY A 174 -1.89 5.01 -8.46
CA GLY A 174 -1.00 4.77 -7.32
C GLY A 174 -0.02 3.62 -7.52
N GLY A 175 -0.17 2.80 -8.56
CA GLY A 175 0.71 1.68 -8.84
C GLY A 175 2.18 2.07 -9.03
N PRO A 176 3.14 1.18 -8.71
CA PRO A 176 4.56 1.49 -8.80
C PRO A 176 5.01 1.65 -10.26
N VAL A 177 5.83 2.66 -10.48
CA VAL A 177 6.61 2.85 -11.70
C VAL A 177 8.07 2.69 -11.35
N TYR A 178 8.78 1.79 -12.04
CA TYR A 178 10.11 1.35 -11.65
C TYR A 178 11.01 1.04 -12.84
N THR A 179 12.32 1.06 -12.62
CA THR A 179 13.34 0.68 -13.58
C THR A 179 14.16 -0.51 -13.06
N PRO A 180 14.56 -1.47 -13.94
CA PRO A 180 15.41 -2.57 -13.51
C PRO A 180 16.82 -2.09 -13.13
N LEU A 181 17.40 -2.70 -12.09
CA LEU A 181 18.77 -2.49 -11.67
C LEU A 181 19.66 -3.64 -12.14
N PRO A 182 21.00 -3.42 -12.29
CA PRO A 182 21.93 -4.45 -12.71
C PRO A 182 22.02 -5.67 -11.77
N ASP A 183 21.68 -5.50 -10.50
CA ASP A 183 21.70 -6.55 -9.46
C ASP A 183 20.39 -7.37 -9.39
N GLY A 184 19.47 -7.17 -10.32
CA GLY A 184 18.19 -7.88 -10.41
C GLY A 184 17.07 -7.31 -9.52
N ARG A 185 17.35 -6.28 -8.72
CA ARG A 185 16.32 -5.51 -8.03
C ARG A 185 15.67 -4.52 -8.98
N THR A 186 14.63 -3.83 -8.53
CA THR A 186 13.97 -2.75 -9.27
C THR A 186 13.91 -1.50 -8.42
N ALA A 187 14.32 -0.36 -8.99
CA ALA A 187 14.24 0.93 -8.33
C ALA A 187 12.89 1.59 -8.60
N LEU A 188 12.17 1.95 -7.55
CA LEU A 188 10.98 2.79 -7.64
C LEU A 188 11.39 4.18 -8.13
N ILE A 189 10.78 4.65 -9.21
CA ILE A 189 11.02 5.99 -9.76
C ILE A 189 9.76 6.85 -9.80
N GLY A 190 8.58 6.28 -9.55
CA GLY A 190 7.32 7.05 -9.51
C GLY A 190 6.13 6.25 -9.02
N LEU A 191 5.03 6.98 -8.82
CA LEU A 191 3.69 6.44 -8.59
C LEU A 191 2.82 6.81 -9.77
N PHE A 192 2.12 5.84 -10.35
CA PHE A 192 1.24 6.10 -11.49
C PHE A 192 0.11 7.05 -11.08
N ASN A 193 -0.04 8.13 -11.85
CA ASN A 193 -1.02 9.17 -11.59
C ASN A 193 -2.24 9.02 -12.51
N SER A 194 -2.03 9.21 -13.83
CA SER A 194 -3.13 9.36 -14.79
C SER A 194 -2.64 9.11 -16.21
N THR A 195 -3.51 9.35 -17.17
CA THR A 195 -3.15 9.42 -18.60
C THR A 195 -3.39 10.85 -19.08
N TRP A 196 -2.34 11.50 -19.61
CA TRP A 196 -2.41 12.84 -20.18
C TRP A 196 -2.27 12.80 -21.68
N GLY A 197 -3.33 13.24 -22.35
CA GLY A 197 -3.48 12.95 -23.78
C GLY A 197 -3.60 11.43 -23.99
N THR A 198 -2.58 10.83 -24.61
CA THR A 198 -2.49 9.37 -24.83
C THR A 198 -1.37 8.72 -24.01
N LEU A 199 -0.65 9.49 -23.21
CA LEU A 199 0.55 9.02 -22.52
C LEU A 199 0.25 8.72 -21.03
N PRO A 200 0.53 7.50 -20.55
CA PRO A 200 0.55 7.21 -19.14
C PRO A 200 1.55 8.13 -18.40
N ALA A 201 1.17 8.64 -17.24
CA ALA A 201 1.96 9.58 -16.47
C ALA A 201 2.11 9.15 -15.01
N ALA A 202 3.21 9.55 -14.38
CA ALA A 202 3.52 9.25 -12.99
C ALA A 202 4.11 10.49 -12.30
N VAL A 203 3.81 10.64 -11.00
CA VAL A 203 4.56 11.56 -10.14
C VAL A 203 5.88 10.92 -9.76
N SER A 204 6.98 11.69 -9.77
CA SER A 204 8.31 11.14 -9.50
C SER A 204 8.44 10.76 -8.02
N TRP A 205 9.05 9.61 -7.74
CA TRP A 205 9.31 9.18 -6.38
C TRP A 205 10.20 10.15 -5.60
N GLN A 206 11.15 10.80 -6.29
CA GLN A 206 11.99 11.83 -5.66
C GLN A 206 11.14 12.97 -5.10
N ALA A 207 10.18 13.49 -5.88
CA ALA A 207 9.28 14.54 -5.42
C ALA A 207 8.37 14.05 -4.29
N VAL A 208 7.78 12.86 -4.42
CA VAL A 208 6.93 12.25 -3.38
C VAL A 208 7.68 12.09 -2.06
N SER A 209 8.89 11.53 -2.08
CA SER A 209 9.68 11.28 -0.87
C SER A 209 10.09 12.57 -0.17
N GLN A 210 10.49 13.60 -0.92
CA GLN A 210 10.84 14.91 -0.37
C GLN A 210 9.64 15.61 0.27
N GLN A 211 8.50 15.61 -0.43
CA GLN A 211 7.27 16.25 0.05
C GLN A 211 6.70 15.55 1.29
N SER A 212 6.61 14.23 1.28
CA SER A 212 6.10 13.48 2.43
C SER A 212 6.99 13.61 3.67
N ALA A 213 8.32 13.67 3.49
CA ALA A 213 9.25 13.94 4.58
C ALA A 213 9.08 15.37 5.15
N ALA A 214 8.92 16.38 4.28
CA ALA A 214 8.69 17.77 4.70
C ALA A 214 7.37 17.91 5.48
N ASP A 215 6.30 17.25 5.03
CA ASP A 215 5.00 17.27 5.72
C ASP A 215 5.09 16.60 7.11
N THR A 216 5.84 15.51 7.23
CA THR A 216 6.08 14.83 8.52
C THR A 216 6.81 15.74 9.50
N ILE A 217 7.85 16.44 9.05
CA ILE A 217 8.63 17.39 9.89
C ILE A 217 7.73 18.56 10.33
N SER A 218 6.94 19.11 9.42
CA SER A 218 6.04 20.23 9.72
C SER A 218 4.98 19.84 10.75
N ALA A 219 4.40 18.65 10.64
CA ALA A 219 3.43 18.14 11.60
C ALA A 219 4.06 17.94 12.99
N ALA A 220 5.27 17.38 13.08
CA ALA A 220 5.99 17.20 14.33
C ALA A 220 6.32 18.55 15.01
N SER A 221 6.71 19.56 14.23
CA SER A 221 7.03 20.91 14.72
C SER A 221 5.77 21.62 15.26
N ALA A 222 4.62 21.44 14.62
CA ALA A 222 3.36 22.04 15.06
C ALA A 222 2.89 21.48 16.42
N VAL A 223 3.15 20.20 16.68
CA VAL A 223 2.82 19.56 17.98
C VAL A 223 3.78 19.99 19.09
N ALA A 224 5.03 20.33 18.75
CA ALA A 224 6.07 20.71 19.72
C ALA A 224 5.96 22.17 20.22
N THR A 225 5.15 23.03 19.58
CA THR A 225 4.97 24.42 19.98
C THR A 225 3.85 24.51 21.04
N PRO A 226 4.13 24.72 22.35
CA PRO A 226 3.09 24.89 23.35
C PRO A 226 2.29 26.15 23.03
N ALA A 227 0.97 26.08 23.16
CA ALA A 227 0.12 27.27 23.12
C ALA A 227 0.62 28.24 24.21
N VAL A 228 1.13 29.38 23.81
CA VAL A 228 1.45 30.48 24.72
C VAL A 228 0.13 30.98 25.31
N PRO A 229 -0.03 31.03 26.66
CA PRO A 229 -1.28 31.40 27.29
C PRO A 229 -1.64 32.87 27.05
#